data_8f2842364dab9baf7ec38b5c4990705b
#
_entry.id   8f2842364dab9baf7ec38b5c4990705b
#
_cell.length_a   1.000
_cell.length_b   1.000
_cell.length_c   1.000
_cell.angle_alpha   90.00
_cell.angle_beta   90.00
_cell.angle_gamma   90.00
#
_symmetry.space_group_name_H-M   'P 1'
#
loop_
_entity.id
_entity.type
_entity.pdbx_description
1 polymer ?
#
loop_
_entity_poly.entity_id
_entity_poly.type
_entity_poly.pdbx_seq_one_letter_code
_entity_poly.pdbx_strand_id
1 'polypeptide(L)'
;QTDLRIEALDRLGLLTDISAVFSEIKINILQASIKSLPDKMASFDLKIEVENHNQLNQVMVNLTKLSDILKIHRVGGKRTGKSK
;
A
#
# COMPACT_ATOMS: atom_id res chain seq x y z
N GLN A 1 -10.26 9.23 -0.92
CA GLN A 1 -9.73 7.99 -1.48
C GLN A 1 -8.29 8.16 -1.93
N THR A 2 -7.49 7.19 -1.62
CA THR A 2 -6.08 7.20 -1.99
C THR A 2 -5.71 5.83 -2.55
N ASP A 3 -4.97 5.85 -3.63
CA ASP A 3 -4.46 4.62 -4.24
C ASP A 3 -2.99 4.49 -3.90
N LEU A 4 -2.62 3.31 -3.42
CA LEU A 4 -1.23 3.00 -3.09
C LEU A 4 -0.78 1.80 -3.89
N ARG A 5 0.48 1.84 -4.32
CA ARG A 5 1.14 0.67 -4.89
C ARG A 5 2.33 0.32 -4.02
N ILE A 6 2.36 -0.92 -3.56
CA ILE A 6 3.43 -1.42 -2.71
C ILE A 6 4.17 -2.51 -3.47
N GLU A 7 5.48 -2.36 -3.62
CA GLU A 7 6.32 -3.39 -4.20
C GLU A 7 7.14 -4.02 -3.09
N ALA A 8 7.10 -5.32 -2.99
CA ALA A 8 7.69 -6.03 -1.86
C ALA A 8 8.22 -7.38 -2.30
N LEU A 9 9.06 -7.95 -1.44
CA LEU A 9 9.47 -9.34 -1.60
C LEU A 9 8.30 -10.24 -1.22
N ASP A 10 7.94 -11.15 -2.11
CA ASP A 10 6.83 -12.06 -1.86
C ASP A 10 7.25 -13.12 -0.85
N ARG A 11 6.52 -13.22 0.23
CA ARG A 11 6.77 -14.21 1.26
C ARG A 11 5.49 -14.58 1.98
N LEU A 12 5.55 -15.73 2.65
CA LEU A 12 4.41 -16.18 3.42
C LEU A 12 4.07 -15.15 4.51
N GLY A 13 2.81 -14.82 4.62
CA GLY A 13 2.34 -13.90 5.64
C GLY A 13 2.47 -12.43 5.32
N LEU A 14 3.03 -12.09 4.14
CA LEU A 14 3.21 -10.68 3.79
C LEU A 14 1.90 -9.92 3.75
N LEU A 15 0.88 -10.49 3.13
CA LEU A 15 -0.42 -9.84 3.04
C LEU A 15 -1.01 -9.61 4.43
N THR A 16 -0.84 -10.58 5.33
CA THR A 16 -1.31 -10.45 6.70
C THR A 16 -0.62 -9.28 7.41
N ASP A 17 0.69 -9.17 7.22
CA ASP A 17 1.44 -8.07 7.84
C ASP A 17 1.00 -6.71 7.32
N ILE A 18 0.81 -6.62 6.00
CA ILE A 18 0.36 -5.37 5.40
C ILE A 18 -1.05 -5.01 5.89
N SER A 19 -1.93 -6.00 5.93
CA SER A 19 -3.29 -5.77 6.41
C SER A 19 -3.32 -5.31 7.86
N ALA A 20 -2.42 -5.85 8.68
CA ALA A 20 -2.35 -5.47 10.09
C ALA A 20 -2.00 -4.00 10.27
N VAL A 21 -1.12 -3.47 9.41
CA VAL A 21 -0.77 -2.05 9.47
C VAL A 21 -2.02 -1.19 9.27
N PHE A 22 -2.81 -1.51 8.27
CA PHE A 22 -4.04 -0.74 8.01
C PHE A 22 -5.05 -0.89 9.13
N SER A 23 -5.18 -2.09 9.69
CA SER A 23 -6.09 -2.33 10.81
C SER A 23 -5.71 -1.52 12.04
N GLU A 24 -4.43 -1.45 12.35
CA GLU A 24 -3.96 -0.73 13.53
C GLU A 24 -4.27 0.76 13.44
N ILE A 25 -4.21 1.32 12.24
CA ILE A 25 -4.47 2.74 12.03
C ILE A 25 -5.95 2.98 11.74
N LYS A 26 -6.72 1.90 11.64
CA LYS A 26 -8.16 1.96 11.39
C LYS A 26 -8.50 2.57 10.04
N ILE A 27 -7.71 2.19 9.04
CA ILE A 27 -7.95 2.60 7.67
C ILE A 27 -8.71 1.50 6.96
N ASN A 28 -9.72 1.91 6.24
CA ASN A 28 -10.56 1.01 5.48
C ASN A 28 -9.95 0.75 4.12
N ILE A 29 -9.73 -0.52 3.79
CA ILE A 29 -9.27 -0.91 2.46
C ILE A 29 -10.50 -1.17 1.60
N LEU A 30 -10.65 -0.35 0.56
CA LEU A 30 -11.82 -0.46 -0.31
C LEU A 30 -11.63 -1.50 -1.39
N GLN A 31 -10.39 -1.68 -1.83
CA GLN A 31 -10.09 -2.62 -2.90
C GLN A 31 -8.62 -2.99 -2.82
N ALA A 32 -8.31 -4.24 -3.13
CA ALA A 32 -6.93 -4.71 -3.14
C ALA A 32 -6.73 -5.65 -4.32
N SER A 33 -5.62 -5.47 -5.00
CA SER A 33 -5.19 -6.35 -6.08
C SER A 33 -3.74 -6.73 -5.83
N ILE A 34 -3.42 -8.00 -6.04
CA ILE A 34 -2.08 -8.52 -5.83
C ILE A 34 -1.59 -9.11 -7.15
N LYS A 35 -0.38 -8.75 -7.54
CA LYS A 35 0.20 -9.23 -8.77
C LYS A 35 1.58 -9.81 -8.47
N SER A 36 1.82 -11.01 -8.93
CA SER A 36 3.15 -11.63 -8.82
C SER A 36 4.06 -11.04 -9.88
N LEU A 37 5.27 -10.72 -9.48
CA LEU A 37 6.28 -10.17 -10.38
C LEU A 37 7.47 -11.13 -10.46
N PRO A 38 8.37 -10.94 -11.45
CA PRO A 38 9.60 -11.74 -11.51
C PRO A 38 10.44 -11.57 -10.26
N ASP A 39 11.36 -12.51 -10.05
CA ASP A 39 12.34 -12.46 -8.95
C ASP A 39 11.71 -12.51 -7.58
N LYS A 40 10.59 -13.24 -7.44
CA LYS A 40 9.91 -13.41 -6.16
C LYS A 40 9.44 -12.10 -5.57
N MET A 41 9.02 -11.20 -6.43
CA MET A 41 8.46 -9.93 -6.04
C MET A 41 6.95 -9.97 -6.13
N ALA A 42 6.30 -9.04 -5.45
CA ALA A 42 4.86 -8.88 -5.55
C ALA A 42 4.52 -7.40 -5.55
N SER A 43 3.48 -7.05 -6.27
CA SER A 43 2.94 -5.70 -6.31
C SER A 43 1.53 -5.72 -5.74
N PHE A 44 1.27 -4.83 -4.80
CA PHE A 44 -0.04 -4.68 -4.18
C PHE A 44 -0.61 -3.34 -4.60
N ASP A 45 -1.76 -3.36 -5.24
CA ASP A 45 -2.48 -2.13 -5.58
C ASP A 45 -3.66 -2.03 -4.61
N LEU A 46 -3.63 -1.02 -3.78
CA LEU A 46 -4.63 -0.84 -2.74
C LEU A 46 -5.36 0.47 -2.93
N LYS A 47 -6.67 0.41 -2.82
CA LYS A 47 -7.49 1.60 -2.75
C LYS A 47 -7.97 1.73 -1.32
N ILE A 48 -7.61 2.83 -0.66
CA ILE A 48 -7.90 3.00 0.75
C ILE A 48 -8.65 4.30 0.99
N GLU A 49 -9.31 4.35 2.12
CA GLU A 49 -10.04 5.52 2.55
C GLU A 49 -9.33 6.10 3.76
N VAL A 50 -8.79 7.32 3.61
CA VAL A 50 -8.11 7.99 4.71
C VAL A 50 -8.87 9.27 5.03
N GLU A 51 -8.84 9.66 6.30
CA GLU A 51 -9.56 10.84 6.75
C GLU A 51 -8.70 12.10 6.68
N ASN A 52 -7.38 11.95 6.77
CA ASN A 52 -6.50 13.10 6.77
C ASN A 52 -5.07 12.65 6.42
N HIS A 53 -4.21 13.64 6.24
CA HIS A 53 -2.81 13.38 5.87
C HIS A 53 -2.04 12.66 6.96
N ASN A 54 -2.36 12.91 8.22
CA ASN A 54 -1.68 12.23 9.33
C ASN A 54 -1.88 10.73 9.25
N GLN A 55 -3.08 10.32 8.95
CA GLN A 55 -3.40 8.91 8.83
C GLN A 55 -2.61 8.26 7.69
N LEU A 56 -2.55 8.95 6.55
CA LEU A 56 -1.79 8.46 5.42
C LEU A 56 -0.30 8.36 5.75
N ASN A 57 0.24 9.37 6.42
CA ASN A 57 1.65 9.36 6.82
C ASN A 57 1.95 8.20 7.77
N GLN A 58 1.03 7.92 8.70
CA GLN A 58 1.22 6.80 9.62
C GLN A 58 1.29 5.46 8.88
N VAL A 59 0.43 5.30 7.87
CA VAL A 59 0.47 4.10 7.05
C VAL A 59 1.80 3.98 6.33
N MET A 60 2.24 5.06 5.69
CA MET A 60 3.49 5.03 4.94
C MET A 60 4.67 4.68 5.83
N VAL A 61 4.74 5.32 7.01
CA VAL A 61 5.83 5.06 7.96
C VAL A 61 5.79 3.62 8.44
N ASN A 62 4.61 3.14 8.83
CA ASN A 62 4.50 1.79 9.38
C ASN A 62 4.78 0.72 8.33
N LEU A 63 4.40 0.96 7.09
CA LEU A 63 4.73 0.03 6.01
C LEU A 63 6.23 -0.05 5.78
N THR A 64 6.93 1.08 5.86
CA THR A 64 8.37 1.07 5.64
C THR A 64 9.13 0.34 6.74
N LYS A 65 8.50 0.12 7.89
CA LYS A 65 9.12 -0.68 8.96
C LYS A 65 9.13 -2.17 8.65
N LEU A 66 8.31 -2.62 7.72
CA LEU A 66 8.33 -4.02 7.30
C LEU A 66 9.53 -4.20 6.36
N SER A 67 10.44 -5.10 6.74
CA SER A 67 11.70 -5.24 6.02
C SER A 67 11.53 -5.73 4.59
N ASP A 68 10.41 -6.36 4.27
CA ASP A 68 10.16 -6.89 2.95
C ASP A 68 9.58 -5.87 1.98
N ILE A 69 9.21 -4.70 2.47
CA ILE A 69 8.66 -3.65 1.61
C ILE A 69 9.82 -2.90 0.96
N LEU A 70 9.82 -2.85 -0.36
CA LEU A 70 10.89 -2.22 -1.11
C LEU A 70 10.52 -0.83 -1.59
N LYS A 71 9.29 -0.64 -2.04
CA LYS A 71 8.83 0.64 -2.53
C LYS A 71 7.37 0.84 -2.21
N ILE A 72 6.99 2.08 -1.92
CA ILE A 72 5.61 2.46 -1.72
C ILE A 72 5.36 3.69 -2.58
N HIS A 73 4.34 3.62 -3.45
CA HIS A 73 3.97 4.73 -4.32
C HIS A 73 2.55 5.17 -4.04
N ARG A 74 2.34 6.47 -3.96
CA ARG A 74 1.00 7.01 -4.05
C ARG A 74 0.66 7.10 -5.52
N VAL A 75 -0.30 6.34 -5.95
CA VAL A 75 -0.75 6.39 -7.33
C VAL A 75 -1.82 7.45 -7.38
N GLY A 76 -1.62 8.45 -8.18
CA GLY A 76 -2.27 9.64 -8.21
C GLY A 76 -3.71 9.76 -8.12
N GLY A 77 -4.23 10.36 -7.49
CA GLY A 77 -5.54 10.81 -7.45
C GLY A 77 -5.78 11.91 -8.44
N LYS A 78 -5.36 12.16 -8.68
CA LYS A 78 -5.45 13.03 -9.26
C LYS A 78 -5.11 13.45 -10.24
N ARG A 79 -4.92 13.43 -10.40
CA ARG A 79 -4.63 13.76 -11.23
C ARG A 79 -4.41 13.71 -12.07
N THR A 80 -4.47 13.76 -12.19
CA THR A 80 -4.19 13.66 -12.94
C THR A 80 -4.02 13.60 -13.71
N GLY A 81 -3.95 13.63 -13.94
CA GLY A 81 -3.66 13.53 -14.61
C GLY A 81 -3.44 13.45 -15.40
N LYS A 82 -3.32 13.67 -15.43
CA LYS A 82 -3.00 13.63 -16.11
C LYS A 82 -2.60 13.38 -16.67
N SER A 83 -2.59 13.43 -16.69
CA SER A 83 -2.10 13.12 -17.10
C SER A 83 -1.83 12.82 -17.45
N LYS A 84 -1.73 12.89 -17.63
CA LYS A 84 -1.36 12.61 -17.83
C LYS A 84 -1.28 12.57 -18.04
#